data_85e1fb1954ef59bcc5e254af172854c8
#
_entry.id   85e1fb1954ef59bcc5e254af172854c8
#
_cell.length_a   1.000
_cell.length_b   1.000
_cell.length_c   1.000
_cell.angle_alpha   90.00
_cell.angle_beta   90.00
_cell.angle_gamma   90.00
#
_symmetry.space_group_name_H-M   'P 1'
#
loop_
_entity.id
_entity.type
_entity.pdbx_description
1 polymer ?
#
loop_
_entity_poly.entity_id
_entity_poly.type
_entity_poly.pdbx_seq_one_letter_code
_entity_poly.pdbx_strand_id
1 'polypeptide(L)'
;MYEGGAGNPRILMKTNKLVIVAAIAGLLGGGVAYGGASFIHNQMESSSTAVPTGSNTTGTTKTSNVKVNVSSQSSKAFSTIKDSVVSVINLQKANTNDSDSIISSIFGNESSSSSKSSSSSSELETASEGSGVIYKKSGDTAYIVTNNHVVSGSSSLEIIMSNGKKLPAKIVGTDSVTDLAVLKINSSAVTTVASFGNSDNIKVGETALAIGSPLGSEYATSLTQGIISAKKRTVETTTENGQNNGEATVIQTDAAINAGNSGGPLINLAGQVIGINSMKLSASGSDSTTVEGMGFAIPSNEVVTIIDQLVKNGKITRPALGVALVDLTQVSSTQQKSILKLPSNVTDGTVLMQVNNGPAKTAGLKKYDVITKIDDKAITDTAGLREALYK
;
A
#
# COMPACT_ATOMS: atom_id res chain seq x y z
N MET A 1 -24.73 92.70 -32.05
CA MET A 1 -23.30 93.05 -32.19
C MET A 1 -22.52 91.77 -31.90
N TYR A 2 -22.01 91.16 -32.97
CA TYR A 2 -20.68 90.81 -33.33
C TYR A 2 -19.83 90.21 -32.16
N GLU A 3 -19.27 89.15 -32.26
CA GLU A 3 -18.34 88.29 -33.06
C GLU A 3 -17.53 87.52 -32.03
N GLY A 4 -16.93 86.42 -32.20
CA GLY A 4 -16.37 85.72 -33.28
C GLY A 4 -15.88 84.35 -32.88
N GLY A 5 -15.96 83.47 -33.77
CA GLY A 5 -15.53 82.12 -33.60
C GLY A 5 -14.02 81.95 -33.73
N ALA A 6 -13.48 80.99 -32.98
CA ALA A 6 -12.14 80.44 -33.18
C ALA A 6 -12.26 79.01 -33.70
N GLY A 7 -12.02 78.84 -35.02
CA GLY A 7 -12.01 77.55 -35.68
C GLY A 7 -10.78 76.77 -35.36
N ASN A 8 -10.97 75.51 -34.94
CA ASN A 8 -9.93 74.49 -34.84
C ASN A 8 -9.44 74.09 -36.25
N PRO A 9 -8.16 74.06 -36.56
CA PRO A 9 -7.66 73.55 -37.81
C PRO A 9 -7.82 72.05 -37.90
N ARG A 10 -8.74 71.59 -38.73
CA ARG A 10 -8.80 70.15 -39.10
C ARG A 10 -7.59 69.86 -40.00
N ILE A 11 -6.65 69.05 -39.45
CA ILE A 11 -5.57 68.48 -40.24
C ILE A 11 -6.16 67.42 -41.17
N LEU A 12 -6.45 67.78 -42.44
CA LEU A 12 -6.79 66.83 -43.48
C LEU A 12 -5.52 66.06 -43.85
N MET A 13 -5.31 64.93 -43.27
CA MET A 13 -4.35 63.98 -43.78
C MET A 13 -4.86 63.43 -45.11
N LYS A 14 -4.06 63.57 -46.20
CA LYS A 14 -4.39 63.00 -47.48
C LYS A 14 -4.66 61.49 -47.34
N THR A 15 -5.79 61.03 -47.85
CA THR A 15 -6.34 59.68 -47.76
C THR A 15 -5.31 58.60 -48.08
N ASN A 16 -4.38 58.82 -48.98
CA ASN A 16 -3.32 57.90 -49.35
C ASN A 16 -2.28 57.64 -48.25
N LYS A 17 -2.02 58.64 -47.38
CA LYS A 17 -1.09 58.40 -46.19
C LYS A 17 -1.78 57.62 -45.12
N LEU A 18 -3.07 57.75 -44.89
CA LEU A 18 -3.84 57.00 -43.92
C LEU A 18 -3.94 55.53 -44.31
N VAL A 19 -4.16 55.22 -45.59
CA VAL A 19 -4.20 53.84 -46.11
C VAL A 19 -2.83 53.14 -45.98
N ILE A 20 -1.73 53.84 -46.26
CA ILE A 20 -0.38 53.29 -46.12
C ILE A 20 -0.06 52.98 -44.64
N VAL A 21 -0.40 53.87 -43.70
CA VAL A 21 -0.18 53.65 -42.27
C VAL A 21 -1.03 52.47 -41.76
N ALA A 22 -2.30 52.38 -42.21
CA ALA A 22 -3.15 51.23 -41.85
C ALA A 22 -2.66 49.90 -42.41
N ALA A 23 -2.14 49.90 -43.66
CA ALA A 23 -1.56 48.69 -44.25
C ALA A 23 -0.28 48.25 -43.55
N ILE A 24 0.61 49.17 -43.16
CA ILE A 24 1.83 48.86 -42.40
C ILE A 24 1.48 48.35 -40.99
N ALA A 25 0.52 48.98 -40.31
CA ALA A 25 0.04 48.52 -39.00
C ALA A 25 -0.61 47.13 -39.08
N GLY A 26 -1.37 46.83 -40.13
CA GLY A 26 -1.94 45.51 -40.38
C GLY A 26 -0.91 44.42 -40.65
N LEU A 27 0.14 44.73 -41.44
CA LEU A 27 1.25 43.79 -41.72
C LEU A 27 2.09 43.54 -40.50
N LEU A 28 2.40 44.55 -39.69
CA LEU A 28 3.16 44.37 -38.44
C LEU A 28 2.34 43.62 -37.39
N GLY A 29 1.06 43.98 -37.20
CA GLY A 29 0.16 43.30 -36.27
C GLY A 29 -0.12 41.85 -36.68
N GLY A 30 -0.38 41.60 -37.97
CA GLY A 30 -0.58 40.25 -38.50
C GLY A 30 0.69 39.38 -38.44
N GLY A 31 1.86 39.95 -38.69
CA GLY A 31 3.14 39.26 -38.60
C GLY A 31 3.48 38.84 -37.19
N VAL A 32 3.22 39.72 -36.22
CA VAL A 32 3.44 39.38 -34.80
C VAL A 32 2.43 38.34 -34.29
N ALA A 33 1.16 38.46 -34.69
CA ALA A 33 0.12 37.49 -34.33
C ALA A 33 0.38 36.12 -34.97
N TYR A 34 0.75 36.05 -36.24
CA TYR A 34 1.07 34.82 -36.93
C TYR A 34 2.38 34.19 -36.42
N GLY A 35 3.44 35.01 -36.24
CA GLY A 35 4.71 34.54 -35.69
C GLY A 35 4.58 34.08 -34.23
N GLY A 36 3.80 34.81 -33.41
CA GLY A 36 3.52 34.42 -32.03
C GLY A 36 2.68 33.14 -31.94
N ALA A 37 1.65 33.00 -32.77
CA ALA A 37 0.85 31.79 -32.83
C ALA A 37 1.67 30.58 -33.33
N SER A 38 2.51 30.77 -34.35
CA SER A 38 3.40 29.70 -34.85
C SER A 38 4.47 29.29 -33.80
N PHE A 39 4.99 30.25 -33.03
CA PHE A 39 5.95 29.99 -31.98
C PHE A 39 5.31 29.21 -30.80
N ILE A 40 4.10 29.62 -30.40
CA ILE A 40 3.34 28.89 -29.36
C ILE A 40 2.91 27.53 -29.88
N HIS A 41 2.50 27.39 -31.13
CA HIS A 41 2.14 26.10 -31.73
C HIS A 41 3.34 25.13 -31.77
N ASN A 42 4.49 25.60 -32.21
CA ASN A 42 5.73 24.80 -32.19
C ASN A 42 6.22 24.46 -30.78
N GLN A 43 5.98 25.29 -29.77
CA GLN A 43 6.26 24.96 -28.37
C GLN A 43 5.28 23.95 -27.79
N MET A 44 4.00 24.00 -28.20
CA MET A 44 2.99 23.03 -27.77
C MET A 44 3.12 21.67 -28.48
N GLU A 45 3.56 21.63 -29.74
CA GLU A 45 3.81 20.37 -30.45
C GLU A 45 5.03 19.61 -29.93
N SER A 46 5.94 20.27 -29.21
CA SER A 46 7.11 19.62 -28.63
C SER A 46 6.81 18.70 -27.44
N SER A 47 5.54 18.63 -26.99
CA SER A 47 5.12 17.76 -25.89
C SER A 47 4.08 16.69 -26.27
N SER A 48 3.66 16.63 -27.53
CA SER A 48 2.86 15.49 -28.00
C SER A 48 3.81 14.38 -28.47
N THR A 49 4.00 13.35 -27.62
CA THR A 49 4.61 12.10 -28.05
C THR A 49 3.72 11.49 -29.11
N ALA A 50 4.02 11.74 -30.38
CA ALA A 50 3.34 11.10 -31.49
C ALA A 50 3.55 9.58 -31.31
N VAL A 51 2.48 8.85 -31.03
CA VAL A 51 2.50 7.39 -31.12
C VAL A 51 2.80 7.10 -32.60
N PRO A 52 3.88 6.36 -32.93
CA PRO A 52 4.18 6.04 -34.29
C PRO A 52 3.02 5.24 -34.88
N THR A 53 2.22 5.87 -35.73
CA THR A 53 1.26 5.16 -36.57
C THR A 53 2.05 4.41 -37.62
N GLY A 54 2.22 3.11 -37.42
CA GLY A 54 2.82 2.24 -38.41
C GLY A 54 2.06 2.36 -39.73
N SER A 55 2.77 2.57 -40.82
CA SER A 55 2.18 2.53 -42.17
C SER A 55 1.60 1.14 -42.42
N ASN A 56 0.28 1.06 -42.52
CA ASN A 56 -0.49 -0.19 -42.61
C ASN A 56 -0.50 -0.83 -44.01
N THR A 57 0.51 -0.64 -44.85
CA THR A 57 0.47 -1.14 -46.24
C THR A 57 1.24 -2.43 -46.47
N THR A 58 2.11 -2.87 -45.56
CA THR A 58 2.72 -4.22 -45.65
C THR A 58 3.21 -4.63 -44.25
N GLY A 59 2.69 -5.73 -43.71
CA GLY A 59 3.20 -6.32 -42.49
C GLY A 59 4.70 -6.58 -42.58
N THR A 60 5.49 -6.07 -41.65
CA THR A 60 6.93 -6.36 -41.56
C THR A 60 7.21 -7.18 -40.31
N THR A 61 8.03 -8.20 -40.46
CA THR A 61 8.54 -9.01 -39.32
C THR A 61 9.71 -8.37 -38.61
N LYS A 62 10.09 -7.13 -38.98
CA LYS A 62 11.17 -6.41 -38.30
C LYS A 62 10.63 -5.61 -37.12
N THR A 63 11.19 -5.86 -35.94
CA THR A 63 10.94 -5.05 -34.75
C THR A 63 11.52 -3.65 -34.92
N SER A 64 10.72 -2.63 -34.66
CA SER A 64 11.16 -1.22 -34.68
C SER A 64 11.67 -0.83 -33.30
N ASN A 65 12.91 -0.37 -33.20
CA ASN A 65 13.47 0.22 -31.97
C ASN A 65 13.01 1.68 -31.82
N VAL A 66 11.75 1.89 -31.47
CA VAL A 66 11.27 3.22 -31.11
C VAL A 66 11.63 3.51 -29.66
N LYS A 67 12.53 4.45 -29.41
CA LYS A 67 12.79 4.95 -28.06
C LYS A 67 11.65 5.88 -27.65
N VAL A 68 10.73 5.38 -26.88
CA VAL A 68 9.66 6.17 -26.27
C VAL A 68 10.15 6.65 -24.90
N ASN A 69 10.46 7.93 -24.77
CA ASN A 69 10.77 8.56 -23.49
C ASN A 69 9.47 8.92 -22.76
N VAL A 70 8.86 7.94 -22.09
CA VAL A 70 7.70 8.18 -21.23
C VAL A 70 8.19 8.28 -19.78
N SER A 71 8.23 9.50 -19.24
CA SER A 71 8.48 9.75 -17.82
C SER A 71 7.15 10.06 -17.12
N SER A 72 6.43 9.03 -16.65
CA SER A 72 5.24 9.20 -15.82
C SER A 72 5.63 9.50 -14.35
N GLN A 73 4.71 10.12 -13.59
CA GLN A 73 4.90 10.30 -12.15
C GLN A 73 5.08 8.96 -11.44
N SER A 74 4.35 7.92 -11.87
CA SER A 74 4.47 6.57 -11.34
C SER A 74 5.87 5.98 -11.55
N SER A 75 6.47 6.16 -12.74
CA SER A 75 7.83 5.67 -13.00
C SER A 75 8.89 6.42 -12.18
N LYS A 76 8.68 7.73 -11.93
CA LYS A 76 9.55 8.51 -11.05
C LYS A 76 9.43 8.06 -9.59
N ALA A 77 8.20 7.90 -9.08
CA ALA A 77 7.95 7.41 -7.73
C ALA A 77 8.59 6.03 -7.51
N PHE A 78 8.41 5.11 -8.46
CA PHE A 78 9.05 3.79 -8.43
C PHE A 78 10.58 3.89 -8.40
N SER A 79 11.18 4.71 -9.26
CA SER A 79 12.65 4.87 -9.32
C SER A 79 13.24 5.39 -8.00
N THR A 80 12.47 6.17 -7.23
CA THR A 80 12.90 6.71 -5.94
C THR A 80 13.00 5.63 -4.86
N ILE A 81 12.12 4.62 -4.87
CA ILE A 81 11.99 3.67 -3.76
C ILE A 81 12.45 2.25 -4.09
N LYS A 82 12.53 1.86 -5.37
CA LYS A 82 12.78 0.47 -5.81
C LYS A 82 13.97 -0.19 -5.11
N ASP A 83 15.04 0.55 -4.83
CA ASP A 83 16.26 0.02 -4.21
C ASP A 83 16.13 -0.16 -2.68
N SER A 84 15.02 0.27 -2.08
CA SER A 84 14.65 -0.03 -0.70
C SER A 84 13.63 -1.17 -0.58
N VAL A 85 13.11 -1.69 -1.70
CA VAL A 85 12.21 -2.85 -1.70
C VAL A 85 13.03 -4.12 -1.92
N VAL A 86 12.74 -5.15 -1.15
CA VAL A 86 13.48 -6.42 -1.13
C VAL A 86 12.54 -7.59 -1.20
N SER A 87 13.02 -8.75 -1.71
CA SER A 87 12.33 -10.03 -1.53
C SER A 87 12.75 -10.65 -0.21
N VAL A 88 11.80 -11.26 0.49
CA VAL A 88 12.00 -11.96 1.76
C VAL A 88 11.72 -13.44 1.54
N ILE A 89 12.73 -14.26 1.72
CA ILE A 89 12.64 -15.72 1.55
C ILE A 89 12.66 -16.39 2.91
N ASN A 90 11.62 -17.13 3.20
CA ASN A 90 11.48 -17.92 4.42
C ASN A 90 11.93 -19.36 4.13
N LEU A 91 12.97 -19.78 4.81
CA LEU A 91 13.55 -21.10 4.69
C LEU A 91 13.19 -21.93 5.93
N GLN A 92 12.64 -23.13 5.72
CA GLN A 92 12.30 -24.07 6.77
C GLN A 92 13.02 -25.40 6.55
N LYS A 93 13.17 -26.16 7.63
CA LYS A 93 13.69 -27.53 7.51
C LYS A 93 12.65 -28.42 6.88
N ALA A 94 13.03 -29.18 5.86
CA ALA A 94 12.16 -30.17 5.25
C ALA A 94 11.66 -31.15 6.33
N ASN A 95 10.35 -31.24 6.50
CA ASN A 95 9.72 -32.18 7.41
C ASN A 95 9.62 -33.52 6.70
N THR A 96 10.48 -34.49 7.08
CA THR A 96 10.54 -35.83 6.44
C THR A 96 9.29 -36.69 6.66
N ASN A 97 8.27 -36.19 7.40
CA ASN A 97 7.04 -36.91 7.72
C ASN A 97 5.79 -36.49 6.97
N ASP A 98 5.82 -35.39 6.20
CA ASP A 98 4.68 -34.99 5.36
C ASP A 98 5.07 -35.10 3.90
N SER A 99 4.65 -36.21 3.28
CA SER A 99 4.81 -36.48 1.84
C SER A 99 3.91 -35.65 0.94
N ASP A 100 3.21 -34.65 1.48
CA ASP A 100 2.37 -33.74 0.75
C ASP A 100 2.79 -32.29 1.00
N SER A 101 3.95 -31.95 0.46
CA SER A 101 4.36 -30.57 0.35
C SER A 101 3.40 -29.84 -0.59
N ILE A 102 2.79 -28.73 -0.10
CA ILE A 102 1.89 -27.85 -0.86
C ILE A 102 2.54 -27.37 -2.17
N ILE A 103 3.87 -27.34 -2.23
CA ILE A 103 4.65 -26.98 -3.42
C ILE A 103 4.48 -27.99 -4.55
N SER A 104 4.39 -29.30 -4.26
CA SER A 104 4.13 -30.33 -5.29
C SER A 104 2.71 -30.24 -5.86
N SER A 105 1.76 -29.68 -5.12
CA SER A 105 0.38 -29.45 -5.58
C SER A 105 0.25 -28.25 -6.50
N ILE A 106 1.15 -27.26 -6.41
CA ILE A 106 1.10 -26.02 -7.22
C ILE A 106 1.93 -26.15 -8.52
N PHE A 107 3.00 -26.93 -8.49
CA PHE A 107 3.92 -27.09 -9.62
C PHE A 107 3.90 -28.52 -10.20
N GLY A 108 2.71 -29.11 -10.32
CA GLY A 108 2.51 -30.46 -10.83
C GLY A 108 3.68 -30.98 -11.68
N ASN A 109 4.54 -31.82 -11.09
CA ASN A 109 5.53 -32.56 -11.84
C ASN A 109 5.27 -34.07 -11.68
N GLU A 110 4.92 -34.68 -12.82
CA GLU A 110 4.82 -36.12 -12.92
C GLU A 110 6.18 -36.79 -12.69
N SER A 111 6.12 -37.73 -11.77
CA SER A 111 6.88 -38.99 -11.72
C SER A 111 8.26 -39.09 -12.38
N SER A 112 9.25 -39.39 -11.56
CA SER A 112 10.05 -40.59 -11.79
C SER A 112 10.70 -41.09 -10.52
N SER A 113 10.35 -42.32 -10.18
CA SER A 113 10.96 -43.15 -9.16
C SER A 113 12.44 -43.39 -9.48
N SER A 114 13.35 -43.03 -8.57
CA SER A 114 14.52 -43.89 -8.32
C SER A 114 15.35 -43.46 -7.10
N SER A 115 15.56 -44.45 -6.25
CA SER A 115 16.70 -44.65 -5.34
C SER A 115 16.94 -43.74 -4.15
N LYS A 116 16.60 -44.29 -2.98
CA LYS A 116 17.13 -43.96 -1.67
C LYS A 116 18.67 -43.80 -1.68
N SER A 117 19.13 -42.60 -1.35
CA SER A 117 20.41 -42.45 -0.66
C SER A 117 20.18 -41.59 0.57
N SER A 118 20.30 -42.24 1.71
CA SER A 118 20.25 -41.65 3.05
C SER A 118 21.51 -40.81 3.27
N SER A 119 21.41 -39.50 3.06
CA SER A 119 22.30 -38.52 3.65
C SER A 119 21.44 -37.52 4.43
N SER A 120 21.51 -37.57 5.75
CA SER A 120 20.85 -36.66 6.67
C SER A 120 21.53 -35.29 6.66
N SER A 121 21.41 -34.56 5.58
CA SER A 121 21.56 -33.14 5.58
C SER A 121 20.15 -32.56 5.71
N SER A 122 19.85 -31.84 6.78
CA SER A 122 18.62 -31.06 6.93
C SER A 122 18.64 -29.94 5.92
N GLU A 123 18.22 -30.25 4.69
CA GLU A 123 18.16 -29.31 3.58
C GLU A 123 17.06 -28.30 3.90
N LEU A 124 17.39 -27.01 3.79
CA LEU A 124 16.44 -25.92 3.97
C LEU A 124 15.70 -25.71 2.66
N GLU A 125 14.38 -25.79 2.72
CA GLU A 125 13.50 -25.54 1.58
C GLU A 125 12.80 -24.19 1.74
N THR A 126 12.46 -23.55 0.61
CA THR A 126 11.66 -22.32 0.59
C THR A 126 10.24 -22.65 1.00
N ALA A 127 9.82 -22.17 2.16
CA ALA A 127 8.47 -22.39 2.69
C ALA A 127 7.50 -21.26 2.26
N SER A 128 7.98 -20.03 2.21
CA SER A 128 7.20 -18.88 1.71
C SER A 128 8.11 -17.76 1.19
N GLU A 129 7.56 -16.97 0.30
CA GLU A 129 8.20 -15.78 -0.24
C GLU A 129 7.29 -14.57 -0.10
N GLY A 130 7.89 -13.40 0.10
CA GLY A 130 7.19 -12.14 0.18
C GLY A 130 8.13 -10.98 -0.08
N SER A 131 7.69 -9.81 0.29
CA SER A 131 8.43 -8.56 0.11
C SER A 131 8.74 -7.90 1.45
N GLY A 132 9.64 -6.93 1.42
CA GLY A 132 9.96 -6.10 2.58
C GLY A 132 10.42 -4.71 2.15
N VAL A 133 10.45 -3.79 3.10
CA VAL A 133 10.87 -2.40 2.88
C VAL A 133 11.99 -2.05 3.85
N ILE A 134 13.15 -1.68 3.32
CA ILE A 134 14.25 -1.13 4.11
C ILE A 134 13.87 0.31 4.49
N TYR A 135 13.65 0.56 5.78
CA TYR A 135 13.17 1.87 6.26
C TYR A 135 14.18 2.61 7.13
N LYS A 136 15.21 1.92 7.62
CA LYS A 136 16.21 2.53 8.51
C LYS A 136 17.58 1.91 8.33
N LYS A 137 18.62 2.74 8.37
CA LYS A 137 20.02 2.34 8.45
C LYS A 137 20.64 2.97 9.69
N SER A 138 21.32 2.18 10.52
CA SER A 138 21.97 2.64 11.74
C SER A 138 23.28 1.86 11.94
N GLY A 139 24.40 2.51 11.73
CA GLY A 139 25.72 1.88 11.71
C GLY A 139 25.78 0.73 10.72
N ASP A 140 26.24 -0.43 11.15
CA ASP A 140 26.37 -1.64 10.31
C ASP A 140 25.07 -2.41 10.14
N THR A 141 23.95 -1.90 10.66
CA THR A 141 22.65 -2.57 10.62
C THR A 141 21.66 -1.80 9.78
N ALA A 142 20.88 -2.50 8.96
CA ALA A 142 19.68 -1.97 8.32
C ALA A 142 18.46 -2.75 8.76
N TYR A 143 17.35 -2.05 8.90
CA TYR A 143 16.08 -2.59 9.36
C TYR A 143 15.08 -2.65 8.21
N ILE A 144 14.35 -3.77 8.15
CA ILE A 144 13.35 -4.06 7.13
C ILE A 144 12.03 -4.31 7.85
N VAL A 145 10.94 -3.70 7.35
CA VAL A 145 9.57 -4.08 7.71
C VAL A 145 9.02 -5.04 6.66
N THR A 146 8.31 -6.06 7.11
CA THR A 146 7.59 -7.04 6.29
C THR A 146 6.36 -7.53 7.05
N ASN A 147 5.58 -8.46 6.48
CA ASN A 147 4.49 -9.10 7.22
C ASN A 147 4.99 -10.24 8.12
N ASN A 148 4.28 -10.46 9.23
CA ASN A 148 4.56 -11.56 10.14
C ASN A 148 4.35 -12.93 9.47
N HIS A 149 3.28 -13.12 8.69
CA HIS A 149 3.02 -14.38 8.00
C HIS A 149 4.12 -14.78 7.01
N VAL A 150 4.84 -13.80 6.43
CA VAL A 150 5.97 -14.06 5.51
C VAL A 150 7.14 -14.71 6.24
N VAL A 151 7.37 -14.40 7.52
CA VAL A 151 8.53 -14.86 8.29
C VAL A 151 8.18 -15.90 9.36
N SER A 152 6.90 -16.22 9.51
CA SER A 152 6.40 -17.17 10.51
C SER A 152 7.01 -18.56 10.30
N GLY A 153 7.40 -19.22 11.40
CA GLY A 153 7.97 -20.57 11.38
C GLY A 153 9.35 -20.69 10.73
N SER A 154 10.04 -19.58 10.37
CA SER A 154 11.32 -19.62 9.67
C SER A 154 12.41 -20.30 10.50
N SER A 155 13.16 -21.22 9.87
CA SER A 155 14.44 -21.73 10.39
C SER A 155 15.60 -20.79 10.03
N SER A 156 15.50 -20.14 8.85
CA SER A 156 16.42 -19.12 8.36
C SER A 156 15.67 -18.14 7.45
N LEU A 157 16.20 -16.93 7.32
CA LEU A 157 15.68 -15.90 6.43
C LEU A 157 16.77 -15.39 5.49
N GLU A 158 16.44 -15.26 4.22
CA GLU A 158 17.29 -14.66 3.20
C GLU A 158 16.59 -13.46 2.59
N ILE A 159 17.31 -12.36 2.41
CA ILE A 159 16.86 -11.16 1.72
C ILE A 159 17.54 -11.09 0.37
N ILE A 160 16.75 -10.89 -0.68
CA ILE A 160 17.26 -10.61 -2.02
C ILE A 160 17.04 -9.12 -2.30
N MET A 161 18.13 -8.40 -2.48
CA MET A 161 18.14 -6.98 -2.80
C MET A 161 17.73 -6.74 -4.25
N SER A 162 17.35 -5.50 -4.61
CA SER A 162 16.99 -5.11 -5.99
C SER A 162 18.08 -5.41 -7.03
N ASN A 163 19.35 -5.48 -6.61
CA ASN A 163 20.50 -5.83 -7.46
C ASN A 163 20.80 -7.34 -7.47
N GLY A 164 19.93 -8.18 -6.93
CA GLY A 164 20.10 -9.62 -6.85
C GLY A 164 21.01 -10.12 -5.72
N LYS A 165 21.63 -9.24 -4.91
CA LYS A 165 22.49 -9.65 -3.81
C LYS A 165 21.67 -10.29 -2.70
N LYS A 166 22.08 -11.48 -2.27
CA LYS A 166 21.51 -12.26 -1.19
C LYS A 166 22.18 -11.97 0.15
N LEU A 167 21.40 -11.74 1.19
CA LEU A 167 21.88 -11.42 2.53
C LEU A 167 21.09 -12.22 3.58
N PRO A 168 21.76 -12.81 4.59
CA PRO A 168 21.06 -13.41 5.71
C PRO A 168 20.38 -12.33 6.56
N ALA A 169 19.17 -12.62 7.03
CA ALA A 169 18.41 -11.74 7.90
C ALA A 169 18.12 -12.38 9.24
N LYS A 170 17.91 -11.55 10.27
CA LYS A 170 17.47 -11.97 11.60
C LYS A 170 16.20 -11.21 11.98
N ILE A 171 15.25 -11.91 12.59
CA ILE A 171 14.07 -11.32 13.17
C ILE A 171 14.48 -10.44 14.35
N VAL A 172 13.99 -9.21 14.41
CA VAL A 172 14.10 -8.29 15.55
C VAL A 172 12.88 -8.45 16.44
N GLY A 173 11.70 -8.53 15.86
CA GLY A 173 10.43 -8.75 16.53
C GLY A 173 9.31 -8.96 15.55
N THR A 174 8.23 -9.58 16.03
CA THR A 174 7.03 -9.88 15.24
C THR A 174 5.77 -9.54 16.02
N ASP A 175 4.70 -9.25 15.30
CA ASP A 175 3.37 -9.06 15.84
C ASP A 175 2.32 -9.71 14.94
N SER A 176 1.76 -10.82 15.42
CA SER A 176 0.75 -11.58 14.67
C SER A 176 -0.62 -10.90 14.58
N VAL A 177 -0.90 -9.92 15.43
CA VAL A 177 -2.18 -9.22 15.45
C VAL A 177 -2.23 -8.19 14.33
N THR A 178 -1.18 -7.38 14.16
CA THR A 178 -1.06 -6.42 13.06
C THR A 178 -0.46 -7.03 11.80
N ASP A 179 -0.03 -8.29 11.85
CA ASP A 179 0.68 -8.97 10.77
C ASP A 179 1.95 -8.24 10.31
N LEU A 180 2.71 -7.67 11.25
CA LEU A 180 3.97 -6.99 10.99
C LEU A 180 5.16 -7.69 11.61
N ALA A 181 6.31 -7.62 10.95
CA ALA A 181 7.61 -8.09 11.43
C ALA A 181 8.70 -7.08 11.10
N VAL A 182 9.72 -7.02 11.98
CA VAL A 182 10.94 -6.26 11.73
C VAL A 182 12.10 -7.23 11.63
N LEU A 183 12.86 -7.10 10.54
CA LEU A 183 14.08 -7.84 10.29
C LEU A 183 15.27 -6.91 10.34
N LYS A 184 16.46 -7.48 10.56
CA LYS A 184 17.75 -6.79 10.44
C LYS A 184 18.72 -7.54 9.53
N ILE A 185 19.46 -6.77 8.74
CA ILE A 185 20.54 -7.23 7.86
C ILE A 185 21.80 -6.40 8.06
N ASN A 186 22.91 -6.83 7.49
CA ASN A 186 24.12 -5.98 7.36
C ASN A 186 23.85 -4.84 6.38
N SER A 187 24.19 -3.61 6.77
CA SER A 187 23.85 -2.41 6.02
C SER A 187 24.79 -2.10 4.84
N SER A 188 25.88 -2.86 4.65
CA SER A 188 26.92 -2.57 3.64
C SER A 188 26.40 -2.55 2.20
N ALA A 189 25.35 -3.32 1.91
CA ALA A 189 24.72 -3.37 0.59
C ALA A 189 23.54 -2.39 0.43
N VAL A 190 23.15 -1.68 1.50
CA VAL A 190 22.00 -0.78 1.49
C VAL A 190 22.38 0.60 1.02
N THR A 191 21.87 1.01 -0.13
CA THR A 191 22.10 2.31 -0.76
C THR A 191 20.97 3.30 -0.48
N THR A 192 19.74 2.81 -0.34
CA THR A 192 18.52 3.61 -0.21
C THR A 192 17.66 3.08 0.93
N VAL A 193 17.03 3.97 1.66
CA VAL A 193 15.98 3.68 2.64
C VAL A 193 14.70 4.38 2.25
N ALA A 194 13.56 3.72 2.46
CA ALA A 194 12.26 4.29 2.19
C ALA A 194 11.87 5.35 3.22
N SER A 195 11.10 6.34 2.79
CA SER A 195 10.44 7.31 3.66
C SER A 195 8.95 6.99 3.81
N PHE A 196 8.41 7.15 5.02
CA PHE A 196 6.98 7.01 5.26
C PHE A 196 6.24 8.32 4.99
N GLY A 197 5.10 8.22 4.30
CA GLY A 197 4.10 9.28 4.19
C GLY A 197 3.08 9.15 5.33
N ASN A 198 2.29 10.19 5.54
CA ASN A 198 1.23 10.18 6.55
C ASN A 198 -0.06 9.59 5.98
N SER A 199 -0.42 8.35 6.41
CA SER A 199 -1.63 7.66 5.96
C SER A 199 -2.94 8.32 6.40
N ASP A 200 -2.92 9.24 7.38
CA ASP A 200 -4.11 9.99 7.76
C ASP A 200 -4.47 11.09 6.75
N ASN A 201 -3.52 11.52 5.94
CA ASN A 201 -3.69 12.60 4.97
C ASN A 201 -4.05 12.12 3.55
N ILE A 202 -3.97 10.81 3.25
CA ILE A 202 -4.35 10.25 1.96
C ILE A 202 -5.84 10.48 1.67
N LYS A 203 -6.21 10.53 0.41
CA LYS A 203 -7.61 10.72 -0.03
C LYS A 203 -8.04 9.60 -0.95
N VAL A 204 -9.31 9.22 -0.84
CA VAL A 204 -9.94 8.29 -1.78
C VAL A 204 -9.85 8.86 -3.20
N GLY A 205 -9.49 8.02 -4.16
CA GLY A 205 -9.24 8.39 -5.55
C GLY A 205 -7.79 8.82 -5.86
N GLU A 206 -6.91 9.04 -4.86
CA GLU A 206 -5.48 9.27 -5.11
C GLU A 206 -4.82 8.01 -5.68
N THR A 207 -3.88 8.21 -6.61
CA THR A 207 -3.10 7.10 -7.18
C THR A 207 -2.26 6.43 -6.12
N ALA A 208 -2.35 5.11 -6.06
CA ALA A 208 -1.55 4.24 -5.22
C ALA A 208 -0.77 3.24 -6.08
N LEU A 209 0.47 3.00 -5.68
CA LEU A 209 1.39 2.08 -6.36
C LEU A 209 1.82 1.01 -5.37
N ALA A 210 1.58 -0.26 -5.70
CA ALA A 210 2.05 -1.38 -4.89
C ALA A 210 3.29 -2.01 -5.54
N ILE A 211 4.32 -2.28 -4.73
CA ILE A 211 5.59 -2.83 -5.20
C ILE A 211 5.88 -4.11 -4.41
N GLY A 212 6.46 -5.10 -5.09
CA GLY A 212 6.86 -6.35 -4.46
C GLY A 212 7.37 -7.39 -5.45
N SER A 213 7.37 -8.65 -5.01
CA SER A 213 7.79 -9.82 -5.78
C SER A 213 6.60 -10.77 -5.98
N PRO A 214 5.57 -10.39 -6.78
CA PRO A 214 4.41 -11.25 -7.00
C PRO A 214 4.84 -12.55 -7.65
N LEU A 215 4.34 -13.68 -7.14
CA LEU A 215 4.66 -15.03 -7.63
C LEU A 215 6.15 -15.43 -7.48
N GLY A 216 6.87 -14.82 -6.53
CA GLY A 216 8.24 -15.22 -6.18
C GLY A 216 9.32 -14.21 -6.60
N SER A 217 10.56 -14.56 -6.25
CA SER A 217 11.74 -13.70 -6.45
C SER A 217 12.08 -13.44 -7.93
N GLU A 218 11.58 -14.28 -8.86
CA GLU A 218 11.74 -14.07 -10.31
C GLU A 218 11.04 -12.79 -10.79
N TYR A 219 9.98 -12.38 -10.10
CA TYR A 219 9.21 -11.17 -10.39
C TYR A 219 9.52 -10.04 -9.40
N ALA A 220 10.71 -10.06 -8.79
CA ALA A 220 11.14 -9.07 -7.83
C ALA A 220 11.01 -7.64 -8.38
N THR A 221 10.58 -6.71 -7.52
CA THR A 221 10.37 -5.29 -7.87
C THR A 221 9.30 -5.02 -8.93
N SER A 222 8.30 -5.91 -9.07
CA SER A 222 7.12 -5.63 -9.89
C SER A 222 6.31 -4.47 -9.29
N LEU A 223 5.74 -3.64 -10.18
CA LEU A 223 4.93 -2.47 -9.84
C LEU A 223 3.51 -2.67 -10.36
N THR A 224 2.52 -2.53 -9.49
CA THR A 224 1.11 -2.40 -9.87
C THR A 224 0.58 -1.03 -9.51
N GLN A 225 -0.40 -0.52 -10.25
CA GLN A 225 -0.99 0.79 -10.05
C GLN A 225 -2.50 0.68 -9.92
N GLY A 226 -3.04 1.45 -9.00
CA GLY A 226 -4.46 1.64 -8.76
C GLY A 226 -4.71 2.95 -8.02
N ILE A 227 -5.79 3.00 -7.26
CA ILE A 227 -6.17 4.15 -6.43
C ILE A 227 -6.39 3.74 -4.98
N ILE A 228 -6.46 4.69 -4.09
CA ILE A 228 -7.00 4.52 -2.74
C ILE A 228 -8.51 4.37 -2.86
N SER A 229 -9.05 3.18 -2.65
CA SER A 229 -10.49 2.89 -2.71
C SER A 229 -11.20 3.20 -1.40
N ALA A 230 -10.52 3.02 -0.24
CA ALA A 230 -10.96 3.47 1.08
C ALA A 230 -9.75 3.75 1.98
N LYS A 231 -9.90 4.74 2.86
CA LYS A 231 -8.82 5.24 3.72
C LYS A 231 -8.69 4.48 5.03
N LYS A 232 -9.80 4.17 5.66
CA LYS A 232 -9.91 3.42 6.91
C LYS A 232 -11.08 2.45 6.78
N ARG A 233 -10.78 1.18 6.61
CA ARG A 233 -11.79 0.13 6.60
C ARG A 233 -11.44 -0.87 7.68
N THR A 234 -12.40 -1.24 8.50
CA THR A 234 -12.25 -2.31 9.47
C THR A 234 -12.49 -3.64 8.77
N VAL A 235 -11.55 -4.56 8.88
CA VAL A 235 -11.62 -5.93 8.38
C VAL A 235 -11.36 -6.91 9.51
N GLU A 236 -12.08 -8.03 9.53
CA GLU A 236 -11.79 -9.12 10.44
C GLU A 236 -10.45 -9.77 10.09
N THR A 237 -9.65 -10.10 11.08
CA THR A 237 -8.40 -10.82 10.90
C THR A 237 -8.53 -12.23 11.45
N THR A 238 -7.89 -13.18 10.78
CA THR A 238 -7.87 -14.58 11.21
C THR A 238 -6.45 -15.03 11.54
N THR A 239 -6.31 -15.96 12.48
CA THR A 239 -5.06 -16.69 12.71
C THR A 239 -4.80 -17.65 11.54
N GLU A 240 -3.61 -18.24 11.49
CA GLU A 240 -3.28 -19.32 10.52
C GLU A 240 -4.22 -20.53 10.64
N ASN A 241 -4.82 -20.74 11.80
CA ASN A 241 -5.80 -21.80 12.06
C ASN A 241 -7.26 -21.37 11.78
N GLY A 242 -7.49 -20.27 11.12
CA GLY A 242 -8.82 -19.77 10.76
C GLY A 242 -9.64 -19.18 11.92
N GLN A 243 -9.06 -19.07 13.14
CA GLN A 243 -9.75 -18.47 14.27
C GLN A 243 -9.75 -16.93 14.15
N ASN A 244 -10.83 -16.28 14.54
CA ASN A 244 -10.92 -14.82 14.58
C ASN A 244 -9.82 -14.27 15.52
N ASN A 245 -8.93 -13.45 14.97
CA ASN A 245 -7.83 -12.78 15.67
C ASN A 245 -8.13 -11.32 16.00
N GLY A 246 -9.34 -10.88 15.66
CA GLY A 246 -9.82 -9.52 15.87
C GLY A 246 -10.03 -8.75 14.57
N GLU A 247 -9.96 -7.45 14.68
CA GLU A 247 -10.18 -6.52 13.56
C GLU A 247 -8.92 -5.69 13.33
N ALA A 248 -8.65 -5.34 12.07
CA ALA A 248 -7.60 -4.41 11.68
C ALA A 248 -8.18 -3.25 10.87
N THR A 249 -7.64 -2.07 11.08
CA THR A 249 -7.92 -0.91 10.22
C THR A 249 -6.95 -0.93 9.05
N VAL A 250 -7.47 -0.85 7.83
CA VAL A 250 -6.68 -0.98 6.61
C VAL A 250 -6.98 0.12 5.60
N ILE A 251 -6.03 0.37 4.71
CA ILE A 251 -6.23 1.09 3.46
C ILE A 251 -6.70 0.08 2.43
N GLN A 252 -7.79 0.36 1.72
CA GLN A 252 -8.23 -0.43 0.56
C GLN A 252 -7.72 0.22 -0.73
N THR A 253 -7.24 -0.61 -1.66
CA THR A 253 -6.78 -0.21 -3.00
C THR A 253 -7.25 -1.23 -4.04
N ASP A 254 -7.39 -0.81 -5.29
CA ASP A 254 -7.59 -1.67 -6.45
C ASP A 254 -6.29 -1.96 -7.21
N ALA A 255 -5.14 -1.42 -6.74
CA ALA A 255 -3.83 -1.89 -7.18
C ALA A 255 -3.73 -3.39 -6.89
N ALA A 256 -3.32 -4.18 -7.87
CA ALA A 256 -3.28 -5.63 -7.73
C ALA A 256 -2.33 -6.06 -6.59
N ILE A 257 -2.89 -6.66 -5.54
CA ILE A 257 -2.18 -7.27 -4.43
C ILE A 257 -2.30 -8.79 -4.57
N ASN A 258 -1.17 -9.46 -4.75
CA ASN A 258 -1.07 -10.90 -4.98
C ASN A 258 -0.07 -11.52 -3.99
N ALA A 259 0.00 -12.86 -4.00
CA ALA A 259 1.05 -13.58 -3.28
C ALA A 259 2.44 -13.03 -3.69
N GLY A 260 3.29 -12.76 -2.70
CA GLY A 260 4.64 -12.23 -2.90
C GLY A 260 4.78 -10.71 -2.80
N ASN A 261 3.75 -9.86 -3.06
CA ASN A 261 3.87 -8.45 -2.73
C ASN A 261 3.42 -8.11 -1.28
N SER A 262 2.96 -9.10 -0.51
CA SER A 262 2.80 -9.01 0.95
C SER A 262 4.11 -8.59 1.63
N GLY A 263 4.05 -7.60 2.51
CA GLY A 263 5.21 -6.99 3.17
C GLY A 263 5.91 -5.90 2.36
N GLY A 264 5.62 -5.79 1.08
CA GLY A 264 6.07 -4.68 0.22
C GLY A 264 5.26 -3.40 0.45
N PRO A 265 5.74 -2.26 -0.06
CA PRO A 265 5.09 -0.97 0.17
C PRO A 265 3.91 -0.72 -0.77
N LEU A 266 2.88 -0.07 -0.22
CA LEU A 266 1.95 0.77 -0.96
C LEU A 266 2.48 2.19 -0.89
N ILE A 267 2.71 2.86 -2.04
CA ILE A 267 3.30 4.20 -2.09
C ILE A 267 2.39 5.22 -2.79
N ASN A 268 2.58 6.48 -2.48
CA ASN A 268 2.01 7.60 -3.22
C ASN A 268 2.91 8.01 -4.41
N LEU A 269 2.48 8.97 -5.22
CA LEU A 269 3.24 9.49 -6.36
C LEU A 269 4.50 10.29 -5.98
N ALA A 270 4.70 10.60 -4.70
CA ALA A 270 5.95 11.16 -4.18
C ALA A 270 6.98 10.08 -3.81
N GLY A 271 6.65 8.78 -3.96
CA GLY A 271 7.51 7.66 -3.57
C GLY A 271 7.55 7.39 -2.06
N GLN A 272 6.60 7.94 -1.29
CA GLN A 272 6.50 7.71 0.14
C GLN A 272 5.61 6.50 0.44
N VAL A 273 6.01 5.68 1.40
CA VAL A 273 5.25 4.51 1.88
C VAL A 273 4.04 5.00 2.67
N ILE A 274 2.84 4.77 2.17
CA ILE A 274 1.56 5.09 2.82
C ILE A 274 0.94 3.87 3.49
N GLY A 275 1.45 2.67 3.20
CA GLY A 275 1.04 1.41 3.84
C GLY A 275 1.95 0.25 3.49
N ILE A 276 1.76 -0.87 4.19
CA ILE A 276 2.41 -2.17 3.89
C ILE A 276 1.34 -3.13 3.38
N ASN A 277 1.53 -3.64 2.17
CA ASN A 277 0.59 -4.56 1.53
C ASN A 277 0.45 -5.85 2.34
N SER A 278 -0.76 -6.38 2.46
CA SER A 278 -1.00 -7.68 3.10
C SER A 278 -2.11 -8.43 2.37
N MET A 279 -1.76 -9.54 1.74
CA MET A 279 -2.72 -10.42 1.10
C MET A 279 -3.58 -11.18 2.14
N LYS A 280 -3.04 -11.47 3.33
CA LYS A 280 -3.77 -12.13 4.42
C LYS A 280 -5.04 -11.38 4.80
N LEU A 281 -5.01 -10.05 4.77
CA LEU A 281 -6.15 -9.19 5.07
C LEU A 281 -7.21 -9.22 3.95
N SER A 282 -6.81 -9.55 2.71
CA SER A 282 -7.72 -9.68 1.57
C SER A 282 -8.49 -11.01 1.55
N ALA A 283 -7.97 -12.03 2.23
CA ALA A 283 -8.55 -13.37 2.28
C ALA A 283 -9.48 -13.59 3.50
N SER A 284 -9.68 -12.57 4.35
CA SER A 284 -10.48 -12.67 5.58
C SER A 284 -11.97 -12.50 5.28
N GLY A 285 -12.62 -13.58 4.85
CA GLY A 285 -14.09 -13.69 4.72
C GLY A 285 -14.49 -15.14 4.85
N SER A 286 -15.72 -15.38 5.34
CA SER A 286 -16.28 -16.73 5.58
C SER A 286 -16.38 -17.60 4.31
N ASP A 287 -16.26 -17.00 3.15
CA ASP A 287 -16.10 -17.65 1.86
C ASP A 287 -14.70 -17.36 1.34
N SER A 288 -13.92 -18.39 1.10
CA SER A 288 -12.54 -18.36 0.56
C SER A 288 -12.43 -17.76 -0.87
N THR A 289 -13.41 -16.98 -1.29
CA THR A 289 -13.40 -16.25 -2.55
C THR A 289 -12.61 -14.96 -2.38
N THR A 290 -11.38 -14.94 -2.85
CA THR A 290 -10.66 -13.69 -3.10
C THR A 290 -11.48 -12.86 -4.08
N VAL A 291 -11.97 -11.71 -3.61
CA VAL A 291 -12.67 -10.77 -4.47
C VAL A 291 -11.62 -10.02 -5.29
N GLU A 292 -11.60 -10.26 -6.59
CA GLU A 292 -10.70 -9.53 -7.50
C GLU A 292 -10.92 -8.02 -7.41
N GLY A 293 -9.82 -7.25 -7.44
CA GLY A 293 -9.87 -5.79 -7.36
C GLY A 293 -10.01 -5.20 -5.97
N MET A 294 -9.88 -6.00 -4.90
CA MET A 294 -9.78 -5.50 -3.52
C MET A 294 -8.47 -5.92 -2.89
N GLY A 295 -7.52 -5.00 -2.80
CA GLY A 295 -6.29 -5.14 -2.05
C GLY A 295 -6.32 -4.35 -0.75
N PHE A 296 -5.56 -4.78 0.25
CA PHE A 296 -5.46 -4.10 1.54
C PHE A 296 -4.01 -3.85 1.93
N ALA A 297 -3.79 -2.73 2.63
CA ALA A 297 -2.50 -2.38 3.19
C ALA A 297 -2.66 -1.85 4.63
N ILE A 298 -1.72 -2.20 5.49
CA ILE A 298 -1.64 -1.69 6.87
C ILE A 298 -1.19 -0.24 6.81
N PRO A 299 -1.91 0.74 7.39
CA PRO A 299 -1.59 2.16 7.29
C PRO A 299 -0.20 2.50 7.83
N SER A 300 0.53 3.38 7.15
CA SER A 300 1.91 3.74 7.53
C SER A 300 2.05 4.30 8.94
N ASN A 301 1.05 5.06 9.45
CA ASN A 301 1.10 5.59 10.82
C ASN A 301 1.06 4.46 11.86
N GLU A 302 0.26 3.41 11.61
CA GLU A 302 0.24 2.21 12.44
C GLU A 302 1.56 1.43 12.30
N VAL A 303 2.03 1.24 11.07
CA VAL A 303 3.32 0.57 10.80
C VAL A 303 4.44 1.21 11.61
N VAL A 304 4.61 2.53 11.55
CA VAL A 304 5.67 3.25 12.27
C VAL A 304 5.58 3.02 13.78
N THR A 305 4.37 3.10 14.34
CA THR A 305 4.14 2.87 15.77
C THR A 305 4.54 1.45 16.19
N ILE A 306 4.20 0.45 15.39
CA ILE A 306 4.46 -0.96 15.67
C ILE A 306 5.96 -1.28 15.51
N ILE A 307 6.60 -0.85 14.40
CA ILE A 307 8.02 -1.15 14.17
C ILE A 307 8.93 -0.51 15.21
N ASP A 308 8.60 0.68 15.72
CA ASP A 308 9.34 1.32 16.79
C ASP A 308 9.28 0.51 18.09
N GLN A 309 8.10 -0.04 18.44
CA GLN A 309 7.95 -0.91 19.59
C GLN A 309 8.68 -2.26 19.39
N LEU A 310 8.59 -2.84 18.19
CA LEU A 310 9.30 -4.09 17.88
C LEU A 310 10.82 -3.93 17.96
N VAL A 311 11.36 -2.82 17.47
CA VAL A 311 12.81 -2.53 17.58
C VAL A 311 13.24 -2.33 19.03
N LYS A 312 12.42 -1.65 19.82
CA LYS A 312 12.71 -1.34 21.23
C LYS A 312 12.60 -2.55 22.16
N ASN A 313 11.54 -3.33 22.01
CA ASN A 313 11.09 -4.32 22.99
C ASN A 313 11.13 -5.75 22.45
N GLY A 314 11.35 -5.96 21.15
CA GLY A 314 11.26 -7.25 20.48
C GLY A 314 9.84 -7.82 20.34
N LYS A 315 8.86 -7.21 20.98
CA LYS A 315 7.45 -7.63 21.00
C LYS A 315 6.51 -6.47 21.27
N ILE A 316 5.25 -6.63 20.88
CA ILE A 316 4.18 -5.71 21.24
C ILE A 316 3.50 -6.20 22.51
N THR A 317 3.39 -5.32 23.50
CA THR A 317 2.61 -5.60 24.72
C THR A 317 1.29 -4.85 24.60
N ARG A 318 0.19 -5.61 24.57
CA ARG A 318 -1.16 -5.03 24.53
C ARG A 318 -1.87 -5.28 25.86
N PRO A 319 -2.49 -4.27 26.46
CA PRO A 319 -3.39 -4.50 27.56
C PRO A 319 -4.57 -5.37 27.10
N ALA A 320 -4.91 -6.36 27.88
CA ALA A 320 -6.01 -7.28 27.58
C ALA A 320 -7.03 -7.27 28.72
N LEU A 321 -8.29 -6.99 28.40
CA LEU A 321 -9.38 -7.05 29.37
C LEU A 321 -9.74 -8.50 29.75
N GLY A 322 -9.44 -9.48 28.90
CA GLY A 322 -9.82 -10.88 29.08
C GLY A 322 -11.30 -11.13 28.79
N VAL A 323 -11.84 -10.52 27.74
CA VAL A 323 -13.24 -10.60 27.36
C VAL A 323 -13.40 -11.03 25.90
N ALA A 324 -14.51 -11.69 25.56
CA ALA A 324 -14.99 -11.84 24.20
C ALA A 324 -16.07 -10.80 23.94
N LEU A 325 -16.01 -10.14 22.80
CA LEU A 325 -16.79 -8.95 22.48
C LEU A 325 -17.60 -9.15 21.18
N VAL A 326 -18.70 -8.42 21.07
CA VAL A 326 -19.47 -8.27 19.84
C VAL A 326 -20.01 -6.83 19.78
N ASP A 327 -20.10 -6.24 18.60
CA ASP A 327 -20.65 -4.91 18.47
C ASP A 327 -22.16 -4.91 18.74
N LEU A 328 -22.65 -3.91 19.47
CA LEU A 328 -24.07 -3.81 19.81
C LEU A 328 -24.94 -3.75 18.55
N THR A 329 -24.44 -3.20 17.46
CA THR A 329 -25.12 -3.14 16.15
C THR A 329 -25.35 -4.52 15.52
N GLN A 330 -24.59 -5.54 15.91
CA GLN A 330 -24.76 -6.93 15.45
C GLN A 330 -25.80 -7.69 16.29
N VAL A 331 -26.21 -7.15 17.44
CA VAL A 331 -27.24 -7.75 18.31
C VAL A 331 -28.62 -7.24 17.90
N SER A 332 -29.55 -8.15 17.63
CA SER A 332 -30.92 -7.76 17.22
C SER A 332 -31.58 -6.87 18.26
N SER A 333 -32.42 -5.94 17.83
CA SER A 333 -33.16 -5.03 18.74
C SER A 333 -34.06 -5.78 19.76
N THR A 334 -34.54 -6.96 19.42
CA THR A 334 -35.29 -7.84 20.33
C THR A 334 -34.37 -8.34 21.44
N GLN A 335 -33.15 -8.78 21.13
CA GLN A 335 -32.17 -9.26 22.12
C GLN A 335 -31.64 -8.13 22.97
N GLN A 336 -31.41 -6.93 22.39
CA GLN A 336 -31.03 -5.74 23.16
C GLN A 336 -32.06 -5.42 24.27
N LYS A 337 -33.37 -5.55 23.97
CA LYS A 337 -34.43 -5.31 24.95
C LYS A 337 -34.63 -6.46 25.93
N SER A 338 -34.67 -7.72 25.45
CA SER A 338 -35.05 -8.88 26.26
C SER A 338 -33.88 -9.44 27.08
N ILE A 339 -32.66 -9.46 26.54
CA ILE A 339 -31.51 -10.06 27.17
C ILE A 339 -30.64 -8.98 27.82
N LEU A 340 -30.24 -7.95 27.05
CA LEU A 340 -29.37 -6.89 27.55
C LEU A 340 -30.09 -5.86 28.41
N LYS A 341 -31.43 -5.76 28.29
CA LYS A 341 -32.30 -4.82 29.02
C LYS A 341 -31.80 -3.36 28.88
N LEU A 342 -31.32 -3.01 27.72
CA LEU A 342 -30.75 -1.69 27.47
C LEU A 342 -31.81 -0.60 27.40
N PRO A 343 -31.52 0.59 27.92
CA PRO A 343 -32.33 1.78 27.67
C PRO A 343 -32.35 2.13 26.17
N SER A 344 -33.45 2.69 25.68
CA SER A 344 -33.62 3.01 24.25
C SER A 344 -32.66 4.06 23.69
N ASN A 345 -31.99 4.79 24.55
CA ASN A 345 -30.96 5.79 24.19
C ASN A 345 -29.54 5.20 24.03
N VAL A 346 -29.34 3.90 24.30
CA VAL A 346 -28.07 3.21 24.08
C VAL A 346 -28.19 2.48 22.75
N THR A 347 -27.60 3.05 21.71
CA THR A 347 -27.65 2.53 20.33
C THR A 347 -26.33 1.93 19.87
N ASP A 348 -25.23 2.31 20.55
CA ASP A 348 -23.86 1.96 20.15
C ASP A 348 -23.08 1.45 21.36
N GLY A 349 -22.03 0.68 21.10
CA GLY A 349 -21.16 0.11 22.11
C GLY A 349 -20.74 -1.31 21.82
N THR A 350 -20.03 -1.91 22.77
CA THR A 350 -19.51 -3.28 22.66
C THR A 350 -20.05 -4.15 23.78
N VAL A 351 -20.69 -5.28 23.43
CA VAL A 351 -21.29 -6.24 24.37
C VAL A 351 -20.28 -7.30 24.79
N LEU A 352 -20.19 -7.57 26.09
CA LEU A 352 -19.37 -8.64 26.65
C LEU A 352 -20.09 -9.99 26.51
N MET A 353 -19.65 -10.81 25.56
CA MET A 353 -20.21 -12.15 25.34
C MET A 353 -19.62 -13.17 26.33
N GLN A 354 -18.37 -12.95 26.75
CA GLN A 354 -17.69 -13.80 27.73
C GLN A 354 -16.70 -12.94 28.53
N VAL A 355 -16.57 -13.23 29.84
CA VAL A 355 -15.57 -12.63 30.73
C VAL A 355 -14.73 -13.75 31.30
N ASN A 356 -13.48 -13.80 30.85
CA ASN A 356 -12.50 -14.78 31.30
C ASN A 356 -11.80 -14.30 32.59
N ASN A 357 -10.93 -15.15 33.15
CA ASN A 357 -10.06 -14.70 34.25
C ASN A 357 -9.12 -13.60 33.74
N GLY A 358 -9.14 -12.45 34.42
CA GLY A 358 -8.37 -11.28 34.01
C GLY A 358 -8.89 -9.97 34.61
N PRO A 359 -8.36 -8.83 34.14
CA PRO A 359 -8.70 -7.51 34.67
C PRO A 359 -10.20 -7.20 34.68
N ALA A 360 -10.92 -7.52 33.61
CA ALA A 360 -12.36 -7.27 33.53
C ALA A 360 -13.15 -8.02 34.62
N LYS A 361 -12.81 -9.30 34.85
CA LYS A 361 -13.46 -10.10 35.91
C LYS A 361 -13.13 -9.55 37.30
N THR A 362 -11.87 -9.16 37.52
CA THR A 362 -11.44 -8.55 38.79
C THR A 362 -12.14 -7.23 39.04
N ALA A 363 -12.39 -6.45 38.01
CA ALA A 363 -13.19 -5.19 38.06
C ALA A 363 -14.68 -5.42 38.22
N GLY A 364 -15.17 -6.68 38.17
CA GLY A 364 -16.58 -7.00 38.36
C GLY A 364 -17.45 -6.97 37.11
N LEU A 365 -16.84 -6.83 35.93
CA LEU A 365 -17.57 -6.92 34.65
C LEU A 365 -18.16 -8.31 34.45
N LYS A 366 -19.35 -8.40 33.87
CA LYS A 366 -20.11 -9.62 33.67
C LYS A 366 -20.50 -9.80 32.23
N LYS A 367 -20.83 -11.04 31.86
CA LYS A 367 -21.43 -11.36 30.57
C LYS A 367 -22.69 -10.50 30.38
N TYR A 368 -22.83 -9.94 29.18
CA TYR A 368 -23.90 -9.05 28.73
C TYR A 368 -23.82 -7.60 29.23
N ASP A 369 -22.77 -7.23 29.97
CA ASP A 369 -22.48 -5.80 30.15
C ASP A 369 -22.12 -5.18 28.79
N VAL A 370 -22.45 -3.88 28.63
CA VAL A 370 -22.16 -3.11 27.42
C VAL A 370 -21.22 -1.97 27.76
N ILE A 371 -20.06 -1.95 27.07
CA ILE A 371 -19.11 -0.86 27.18
C ILE A 371 -19.51 0.21 26.17
N THR A 372 -19.90 1.39 26.65
CA THR A 372 -20.29 2.52 25.83
C THR A 372 -19.31 3.70 25.92
N LYS A 373 -18.36 3.65 26.88
CA LYS A 373 -17.39 4.72 27.12
C LYS A 373 -16.14 4.18 27.81
N ILE A 374 -14.98 4.71 27.46
CA ILE A 374 -13.71 4.60 28.21
C ILE A 374 -13.22 6.01 28.45
N ASP A 375 -12.98 6.36 29.74
CA ASP A 375 -12.70 7.71 30.17
C ASP A 375 -13.74 8.68 29.59
N ASP A 376 -13.29 9.66 28.80
CA ASP A 376 -14.18 10.60 28.13
C ASP A 376 -14.50 10.27 26.66
N LYS A 377 -13.95 9.16 26.13
CA LYS A 377 -14.16 8.74 24.76
C LYS A 377 -15.37 7.80 24.64
N ALA A 378 -16.35 8.16 23.83
CA ALA A 378 -17.46 7.26 23.48
C ALA A 378 -16.94 6.07 22.68
N ILE A 379 -17.45 4.88 22.97
CA ILE A 379 -17.14 3.63 22.28
C ILE A 379 -18.37 3.23 21.47
N THR A 380 -18.22 3.17 20.17
CA THR A 380 -19.27 2.81 19.21
C THR A 380 -19.22 1.33 18.81
N ASP A 381 -18.02 0.75 18.81
CA ASP A 381 -17.74 -0.59 18.33
C ASP A 381 -16.48 -1.17 18.97
N THR A 382 -16.18 -2.42 18.66
CA THR A 382 -15.00 -3.15 19.17
C THR A 382 -13.69 -2.55 18.70
N ALA A 383 -13.64 -1.99 17.50
CA ALA A 383 -12.44 -1.33 16.98
C ALA A 383 -12.12 -0.06 17.77
N GLY A 384 -13.13 0.78 18.06
CA GLY A 384 -13.01 1.96 18.91
C GLY A 384 -12.60 1.64 20.35
N LEU A 385 -13.09 0.51 20.90
CA LEU A 385 -12.66 0.02 22.21
C LEU A 385 -11.18 -0.35 22.21
N ARG A 386 -10.71 -1.07 21.20
CA ARG A 386 -9.28 -1.43 21.07
C ARG A 386 -8.39 -0.20 20.90
N GLU A 387 -8.78 0.73 20.04
CA GLU A 387 -8.05 1.97 19.86
C GLU A 387 -7.92 2.75 21.18
N ALA A 388 -8.97 2.76 22.00
CA ALA A 388 -8.95 3.43 23.31
C ALA A 388 -8.05 2.70 24.33
N LEU A 389 -7.98 1.36 24.27
CA LEU A 389 -7.15 0.56 25.18
C LEU A 389 -5.67 0.59 24.83
N TYR A 390 -5.31 0.80 23.55
CA TYR A 390 -3.93 0.71 23.08
C TYR A 390 -3.22 2.07 23.01
N LYS A 391 -3.91 3.15 23.32
CA LYS A 391 -3.34 4.49 23.55
C LYS A 391 -2.75 4.60 24.94
#